data_4239f973f49b3907c6b612e8ef3eee25
#
_entry.id   4239f973f49b3907c6b612e8ef3eee25
#
_cell.length_a   1.000
_cell.length_b   1.000
_cell.length_c   1.000
_cell.angle_alpha   90.00
_cell.angle_beta   90.00
_cell.angle_gamma   90.00
#
_symmetry.space_group_name_H-M   'P 1'
#
loop_
_entity.id
_entity.type
_entity.pdbx_description
1 polymer ?
#
loop_
_entity_poly.entity_id
_entity_poly.type
_entity_poly.pdbx_seq_one_letter_code
_entity_poly.pdbx_strand_id
1 'polypeptide(L)'
;SVSAGLDYPGVGPEHAWLKDTGRAEYVAINDEEALAAFHTLCRVEGIIPALESSHAIAYGLKLAKTMPADKVILVNLSGRGDKDMHTVAERGGLVL
;
A
#
# COMPACT_ATOMS: atom_id res chain seq x y z
N SER A 1 -9.93 6.79 2.45
CA SER A 1 -8.72 6.04 2.75
C SER A 1 -7.87 6.71 3.81
N VAL A 2 -7.15 5.92 4.57
CA VAL A 2 -6.14 6.40 5.51
C VAL A 2 -4.97 7.08 4.78
N SER A 3 -4.75 6.72 3.53
CA SER A 3 -3.73 7.32 2.67
C SER A 3 -4.28 8.55 1.95
N ALA A 4 -3.71 9.72 2.22
CA ALA A 4 -4.17 10.97 1.62
C ALA A 4 -4.20 10.92 0.09
N GLY A 5 -3.19 10.32 -0.53
CA GLY A 5 -3.10 10.21 -1.98
C GLY A 5 -4.14 9.31 -2.62
N LEU A 6 -4.78 8.46 -1.84
CA LEU A 6 -5.83 7.54 -2.32
C LEU A 6 -7.25 8.04 -2.05
N ASP A 7 -7.40 9.25 -1.50
CA ASP A 7 -8.71 9.84 -1.22
C ASP A 7 -9.31 10.60 -2.42
N TYR A 8 -8.60 10.67 -3.51
CA TYR A 8 -9.10 11.33 -4.72
C TYR A 8 -10.15 10.44 -5.41
N PRO A 9 -11.28 11.00 -5.86
CA PRO A 9 -12.41 10.20 -6.36
C PRO A 9 -12.22 9.63 -7.76
N GLY A 10 -11.21 10.07 -8.48
CA GLY A 10 -10.98 9.64 -9.85
C GLY A 10 -9.53 9.30 -10.15
N VAL A 11 -9.31 8.57 -11.23
CA VAL A 11 -7.98 8.21 -11.73
C VAL A 11 -7.70 8.92 -13.06
N GLY A 12 -6.42 9.03 -13.41
CA GLY A 12 -6.04 9.59 -14.69
C GLY A 12 -6.48 8.73 -15.87
N PRO A 13 -6.53 9.31 -17.09
CA PRO A 13 -7.00 8.59 -18.27
C PRO A 13 -6.14 7.36 -18.63
N GLU A 14 -4.85 7.38 -18.36
CA GLU A 14 -3.98 6.23 -18.63
C GLU A 14 -4.33 5.02 -17.77
N HIS A 15 -4.57 5.23 -16.48
CA HIS A 15 -4.98 4.15 -15.57
C HIS A 15 -6.34 3.60 -15.95
N ALA A 16 -7.30 4.45 -16.29
CA ALA A 16 -8.61 4.02 -16.74
C ALA A 16 -8.50 3.19 -18.02
N TRP A 17 -7.66 3.60 -18.96
CA TRP A 17 -7.43 2.88 -20.19
C TRP A 17 -6.78 1.52 -19.95
N LEU A 18 -5.77 1.44 -19.11
CA LEU A 18 -5.11 0.18 -18.74
C LEU A 18 -6.08 -0.82 -18.12
N LYS A 19 -6.95 -0.33 -17.25
CA LYS A 19 -7.99 -1.16 -16.63
C LYS A 19 -9.00 -1.65 -17.66
N ASP A 20 -9.53 -0.74 -18.49
CA ASP A 20 -10.57 -1.05 -19.48
C ASP A 20 -10.08 -2.00 -20.57
N THR A 21 -8.80 -1.92 -20.93
CA THR A 21 -8.21 -2.81 -21.93
C THR A 21 -7.71 -4.14 -21.34
N GLY A 22 -7.80 -4.32 -20.03
CA GLY A 22 -7.34 -5.53 -19.36
C GLY A 22 -5.83 -5.69 -19.29
N ARG A 23 -5.06 -4.64 -19.55
CA ARG A 23 -3.58 -4.67 -19.48
C ARG A 23 -3.06 -4.60 -18.06
N ALA A 24 -3.88 -4.14 -17.12
CA ALA A 24 -3.55 -4.09 -15.71
C ALA A 24 -4.76 -4.50 -14.89
N GLU A 25 -4.52 -5.21 -13.80
CA GLU A 25 -5.54 -5.55 -12.82
C GLU A 25 -5.45 -4.54 -11.67
N TYR A 26 -6.60 -3.99 -11.27
CA TYR A 26 -6.69 -3.03 -10.18
C TYR A 26 -7.43 -3.67 -9.01
N VAL A 27 -6.85 -3.57 -7.83
CA VAL A 27 -7.38 -4.18 -6.61
C VAL A 27 -7.48 -3.14 -5.52
N ALA A 28 -8.25 -3.46 -4.47
CA ALA A 28 -8.44 -2.59 -3.32
C ALA A 28 -7.90 -3.26 -2.06
N ILE A 29 -7.34 -2.46 -1.18
CA ILE A 29 -6.86 -2.86 0.14
C ILE A 29 -7.51 -1.93 1.15
N ASN A 30 -8.02 -2.47 2.27
CA ASN A 30 -8.61 -1.63 3.30
C ASN A 30 -7.54 -0.98 4.19
N ASP A 31 -7.96 0.01 4.98
CA ASP A 31 -7.05 0.78 5.82
C ASP A 31 -6.32 -0.07 6.86
N GLU A 32 -7.01 -1.03 7.46
CA GLU A 32 -6.39 -1.89 8.47
C GLU A 32 -5.30 -2.78 7.89
N GLU A 33 -5.53 -3.32 6.71
CA GLU A 33 -4.53 -4.10 5.99
C GLU A 33 -3.32 -3.25 5.63
N ALA A 34 -3.54 -2.02 5.17
CA ALA A 34 -2.45 -1.10 4.83
C ALA A 34 -1.63 -0.73 6.06
N LEU A 35 -2.28 -0.45 7.19
CA LEU A 35 -1.59 -0.13 8.44
C LEU A 35 -0.80 -1.31 8.98
N ALA A 36 -1.35 -2.52 8.90
CA ALA A 36 -0.63 -3.73 9.30
C ALA A 36 0.63 -3.93 8.44
N ALA A 37 0.54 -3.71 7.13
CA ALA A 37 1.68 -3.79 6.23
C ALA A 37 2.72 -2.70 6.51
N PHE A 38 2.28 -1.48 6.84
CA PHE A 38 3.15 -0.39 7.28
C PHE A 38 4.02 -0.84 8.46
N HIS A 39 3.39 -1.35 9.52
CA HIS A 39 4.11 -1.80 10.72
C HIS A 39 5.03 -2.99 10.43
N THR A 40 4.59 -3.92 9.58
CA THR A 40 5.40 -5.06 9.18
C THR A 40 6.69 -4.61 8.51
N LEU A 41 6.60 -3.68 7.56
CA LEU A 41 7.77 -3.19 6.84
C LEU A 41 8.73 -2.44 7.76
N CYS A 42 8.19 -1.62 8.68
CA CYS A 42 9.00 -0.93 9.69
C CYS A 42 9.79 -1.93 10.53
N ARG A 43 9.11 -2.98 11.01
CA ARG A 43 9.71 -3.95 11.92
C ARG A 43 10.70 -4.87 11.21
N VAL A 44 10.38 -5.33 10.01
CA VAL A 44 11.17 -6.36 9.32
C VAL A 44 12.33 -5.74 8.52
N GLU A 45 12.08 -4.61 7.88
CA GLU A 45 13.05 -3.99 6.96
C GLU A 45 13.61 -2.66 7.46
N GLY A 46 13.09 -2.12 8.55
CA GLY A 46 13.54 -0.82 9.05
C GLY A 46 13.18 0.34 8.13
N ILE A 47 12.16 0.17 7.29
CA ILE A 47 11.71 1.19 6.33
C ILE A 47 10.36 1.72 6.79
N ILE A 48 10.21 3.05 6.80
CA ILE A 48 8.93 3.70 7.06
C ILE A 48 8.30 4.04 5.70
N PRO A 49 7.36 3.23 5.19
CA PRO A 49 6.77 3.47 3.87
C PRO A 49 5.72 4.57 3.93
N ALA A 50 5.45 5.20 2.80
CA ALA A 50 4.24 6.00 2.66
C ALA A 50 3.02 5.08 2.78
N LEU A 51 1.90 5.60 3.30
CA LEU A 51 0.67 4.79 3.43
C LEU A 51 0.15 4.33 2.06
N GLU A 52 0.32 5.15 1.02
CA GLU A 52 -0.01 4.74 -0.34
C GLU A 52 0.74 3.47 -0.76
N SER A 53 2.05 3.42 -0.50
CA SER A 53 2.87 2.24 -0.80
C SER A 53 2.56 1.06 0.12
N SER A 54 2.08 1.32 1.33
CA SER A 54 1.67 0.26 2.27
C SER A 54 0.49 -0.55 1.72
N HIS A 55 -0.38 0.05 0.93
CA HIS A 55 -1.44 -0.67 0.23
C HIS A 55 -0.85 -1.69 -0.74
N ALA A 56 0.17 -1.30 -1.49
CA ALA A 56 0.85 -2.21 -2.41
C ALA A 56 1.55 -3.35 -1.67
N ILE A 57 2.19 -3.07 -0.54
CA ILE A 57 2.84 -4.09 0.29
C ILE A 57 1.81 -5.06 0.84
N ALA A 58 0.66 -4.56 1.32
CA ALA A 58 -0.41 -5.41 1.84
C ALA A 58 -0.91 -6.39 0.79
N TYR A 59 -1.13 -5.91 -0.43
CA TYR A 59 -1.53 -6.79 -1.52
C TYR A 59 -0.42 -7.77 -1.91
N GLY A 60 0.82 -7.31 -1.96
CA GLY A 60 1.97 -8.17 -2.23
C GLY A 60 2.09 -9.32 -1.25
N LEU A 61 1.85 -9.06 0.04
CA LEU A 61 1.86 -10.11 1.07
C LEU A 61 0.71 -11.11 0.86
N LYS A 62 -0.47 -10.65 0.49
CA LYS A 62 -1.60 -11.52 0.15
C LYS A 62 -1.29 -12.39 -1.06
N LEU A 63 -0.78 -11.77 -2.12
CA LEU A 63 -0.45 -12.45 -3.37
C LEU A 63 0.65 -13.50 -3.16
N ALA A 64 1.65 -13.20 -2.32
CA ALA A 64 2.75 -14.10 -2.03
C ALA A 64 2.28 -15.43 -1.47
N LYS A 65 1.18 -15.43 -0.69
CA LYS A 65 0.63 -16.66 -0.11
C LYS A 65 0.03 -17.59 -1.16
N THR A 66 -0.29 -17.07 -2.33
CA THR A 66 -0.91 -17.84 -3.42
C THR A 66 0.06 -18.21 -4.52
N MET A 67 1.30 -17.70 -4.45
CA MET A 67 2.29 -17.90 -5.51
C MET A 67 3.35 -18.94 -5.10
N PRO A 68 3.88 -19.70 -6.08
CA PRO A 68 5.01 -20.59 -5.83
C PRO A 68 6.25 -19.82 -5.36
N ALA A 69 7.10 -20.48 -4.57
CA ALA A 69 8.30 -19.87 -3.98
C ALA A 69 9.34 -19.44 -5.02
N ASP A 70 9.28 -19.98 -6.23
CA ASP A 70 10.21 -19.65 -7.32
C ASP A 70 9.78 -18.42 -8.13
N LYS A 71 8.65 -17.81 -7.80
CA LYS A 71 8.16 -16.60 -8.46
C LYS A 71 8.63 -15.35 -7.74
N VAL A 72 8.68 -14.24 -8.47
CA VAL A 72 9.11 -12.94 -7.96
C VAL A 72 7.93 -11.98 -7.95
N ILE A 73 7.76 -11.26 -6.84
CA ILE A 73 6.82 -10.15 -6.73
C ILE A 73 7.63 -8.88 -6.63
N LEU A 74 7.43 -7.97 -7.57
CA LEU A 74 8.08 -6.66 -7.55
C LEU A 74 7.07 -5.63 -7.04
N VAL A 75 7.40 -4.97 -5.93
CA VAL A 75 6.60 -3.89 -5.36
C VAL A 75 7.33 -2.57 -5.53
N ASN A 76 6.68 -1.59 -6.15
CA ASN A 76 7.23 -0.24 -6.25
C ASN A 76 6.98 0.50 -4.94
N LEU A 77 8.04 0.76 -4.19
CA LEU A 77 7.98 1.47 -2.92
C LEU A 77 8.30 2.94 -3.16
N SER A 78 7.27 3.71 -3.44
CA SER A 78 7.38 5.15 -3.72
C SER A 78 7.14 5.99 -2.47
N GLY A 79 7.72 7.18 -2.42
CA GLY A 79 7.54 8.12 -1.33
C GLY A 79 8.16 7.64 -0.01
N ARG A 80 7.76 8.27 1.07
CA ARG A 80 8.17 7.87 2.42
C ARG A 80 7.09 8.20 3.43
N GLY A 81 7.13 7.54 4.59
CA GLY A 81 6.06 7.56 5.58
C GLY A 81 6.12 8.69 6.59
N ASP A 82 7.16 9.52 6.59
CA ASP A 82 7.34 10.61 7.56
C ASP A 82 6.10 11.51 7.63
N LYS A 83 5.50 11.80 6.48
CA LYS A 83 4.29 12.63 6.37
C LYS A 83 3.06 12.00 7.01
N ASP A 84 3.08 10.69 7.24
CA ASP A 84 1.92 9.92 7.70
C ASP A 84 1.99 9.57 9.19
N MET A 85 3.04 9.99 9.90
CA MET A 85 3.30 9.55 11.28
C MET A 85 2.17 9.90 12.24
N HIS A 86 1.59 11.08 12.12
CA HIS A 86 0.46 11.47 12.98
C HIS A 86 -0.76 10.58 12.73
N THR A 87 -1.06 10.29 11.48
CA THR A 87 -2.17 9.39 11.12
C THR A 87 -1.97 7.99 11.69
N VAL A 88 -0.76 7.45 11.53
CA VAL A 88 -0.43 6.10 12.03
C VAL A 88 -0.48 6.05 13.55
N ALA A 89 0.06 7.05 14.23
CA ALA A 89 0.05 7.13 15.69
C ALA A 89 -1.38 7.25 16.21
N GLU A 90 -2.21 8.08 15.61
CA GLU A 90 -3.60 8.28 15.99
C GLU A 90 -4.39 6.97 15.85
N ARG A 91 -4.22 6.26 14.75
CA ARG A 91 -4.86 4.95 14.52
C ARG A 91 -4.37 3.89 15.51
N GLY A 92 -3.13 4.00 15.98
CA GLY A 92 -2.56 3.11 16.99
C GLY A 92 -2.85 3.51 18.43
N GLY A 93 -3.56 4.61 18.64
CA GLY A 93 -3.86 5.12 19.98
C GLY A 93 -2.68 5.83 20.65
N LEU A 94 -1.68 6.25 19.88
CA LEU A 94 -0.51 6.97 20.37
C LEU A 94 -0.66 8.47 20.13
N VAL A 95 0.02 9.26 20.97
CA VAL A 95 0.09 10.71 20.83
C VAL A 95 1.54 11.09 20.53
N LEU A 96 1.72 11.79 19.43
CA LEU A 96 3.04 12.30 19.03
C LEU A 96 3.25 13.72 19.53
#